data_b8102875f6d6efd67cc0e384c6cddc3b
#
_entry.id   b8102875f6d6efd67cc0e384c6cddc3b
#
_cell.length_a   1.000
_cell.length_b   1.000
_cell.length_c   1.000
_cell.angle_alpha   90.00
_cell.angle_beta   90.00
_cell.angle_gamma   90.00
#
_symmetry.space_group_name_H-M   'P 1'
#
loop_
_entity.id
_entity.type
_entity.pdbx_description
1 polymer ?
#
loop_
_entity_poly.entity_id
_entity_poly.type
_entity_poly.pdbx_seq_one_letter_code
_entity_poly.pdbx_strand_id
1 'polypeptide(L)'
;MSDQRSIFDVHGPVQRHDTKDGSTTLFSENFQQYYHNPNGALSESELVFFSSNGLNQRIQASNGPIHIFEMGFGTGLNFLLAAHKMIEADNSHALHFYSVEAYPITSELANGFTYPITWAKPELNTWLPEVFSGLNQGWNTFQPDPSWPIYLHLYVGYLKEIQTQMKLNHPIDYYFHDAFSVEQNPECWTDDVFMSYHNWGHAESILSTYAAASRIRAAMAAADWKVFKAPGALGKREMTLACHPNSKAQPVNLTPCPNERLKNRWFGGEWN
;
A
#
# COMPACT_ATOMS: atom_id res chain seq x y z
N MET A 1 -16.18 -10.35 32.36
CA MET A 1 -16.11 -11.05 31.06
C MET A 1 -15.79 -9.98 30.05
N SER A 2 -14.55 -9.88 29.59
CA SER A 2 -14.14 -8.94 28.57
C SER A 2 -14.79 -9.37 27.26
N ASP A 3 -15.54 -8.48 26.68
CA ASP A 3 -16.16 -8.60 25.36
C ASP A 3 -15.02 -8.73 24.34
N GLN A 4 -14.56 -9.95 24.09
CA GLN A 4 -13.62 -10.24 23.01
C GLN A 4 -14.42 -10.20 21.70
N ARG A 5 -14.70 -8.98 21.21
CA ARG A 5 -15.09 -8.83 19.81
C ARG A 5 -13.96 -9.41 18.96
N SER A 6 -14.31 -10.31 18.05
CA SER A 6 -13.36 -10.81 17.05
C SER A 6 -12.75 -9.61 16.32
N ILE A 7 -11.46 -9.66 16.02
CA ILE A 7 -10.78 -8.63 15.19
C ILE A 7 -11.50 -8.44 13.84
N PHE A 8 -12.26 -9.44 13.40
CA PHE A 8 -13.02 -9.44 12.15
C PHE A 8 -14.41 -8.77 12.26
N ASP A 9 -14.92 -8.51 13.46
CA ASP A 9 -16.22 -7.88 13.65
C ASP A 9 -16.17 -6.34 13.47
N VAL A 10 -14.99 -5.79 13.29
CA VAL A 10 -14.76 -4.33 13.30
C VAL A 10 -14.88 -3.71 11.90
N HIS A 11 -14.63 -4.47 10.82
CA HIS A 11 -14.72 -3.91 9.45
C HIS A 11 -16.17 -3.55 9.04
N GLY A 12 -17.17 -4.07 9.75
CA GLY A 12 -18.58 -3.89 9.42
C GLY A 12 -19.01 -4.59 8.12
N PRO A 13 -20.23 -4.32 7.64
CA PRO A 13 -20.72 -4.93 6.40
C PRO A 13 -19.89 -4.51 5.20
N VAL A 14 -19.52 -5.50 4.36
CA VAL A 14 -18.87 -5.30 3.07
C VAL A 14 -19.65 -6.02 1.97
N GLN A 15 -19.68 -5.43 0.79
CA GLN A 15 -20.32 -6.00 -0.40
C GLN A 15 -19.25 -6.31 -1.44
N ARG A 16 -19.31 -7.51 -2.04
CA ARG A 16 -18.43 -7.89 -3.13
C ARG A 16 -18.95 -7.30 -4.45
N HIS A 17 -18.02 -6.76 -5.24
CA HIS A 17 -18.28 -6.23 -6.57
C HIS A 17 -17.22 -6.69 -7.56
N ASP A 18 -17.64 -6.93 -8.80
CA ASP A 18 -16.71 -7.11 -9.91
C ASP A 18 -16.40 -5.74 -10.52
N THR A 19 -15.15 -5.48 -10.77
CA THR A 19 -14.70 -4.27 -11.45
C THR A 19 -14.73 -4.45 -12.97
N LYS A 20 -14.58 -3.35 -13.73
CA LYS A 20 -14.65 -3.45 -15.22
C LYS A 20 -13.48 -4.22 -15.83
N ASP A 21 -12.36 -4.37 -15.15
CA ASP A 21 -11.24 -5.20 -15.63
C ASP A 21 -11.41 -6.69 -15.23
N GLY A 22 -12.52 -7.06 -14.61
CA GLY A 22 -12.82 -8.43 -14.19
C GLY A 22 -12.21 -8.84 -12.86
N SER A 23 -11.53 -7.93 -12.15
CA SER A 23 -11.06 -8.18 -10.79
C SER A 23 -12.16 -7.97 -9.75
N THR A 24 -12.04 -8.65 -8.63
CA THR A 24 -12.95 -8.48 -7.48
C THR A 24 -12.49 -7.32 -6.58
N THR A 25 -13.43 -6.51 -6.11
CA THR A 25 -13.23 -5.53 -5.04
C THR A 25 -14.34 -5.64 -4.00
N LEU A 26 -14.20 -4.90 -2.90
CA LEU A 26 -15.20 -4.77 -1.85
C LEU A 26 -15.68 -3.32 -1.77
N PHE A 27 -16.94 -3.13 -1.42
CA PHE A 27 -17.49 -1.87 -0.97
C PHE A 27 -17.71 -1.94 0.54
N SER A 28 -17.14 -1.03 1.29
CA SER A 28 -17.35 -0.92 2.74
C SER A 28 -18.54 -0.03 3.02
N GLU A 29 -19.53 -0.57 3.74
CA GLU A 29 -20.68 0.22 4.18
C GLU A 29 -20.30 1.21 5.30
N ASN A 30 -19.32 0.87 6.14
CA ASN A 30 -18.85 1.75 7.21
C ASN A 30 -18.11 2.97 6.65
N PHE A 31 -17.25 2.76 5.67
CA PHE A 31 -16.45 3.81 5.04
C PHE A 31 -17.10 4.43 3.81
N GLN A 32 -18.24 3.89 3.32
CA GLN A 32 -18.94 4.35 2.11
C GLN A 32 -17.99 4.48 0.91
N GLN A 33 -17.04 3.55 0.80
CA GLN A 33 -15.99 3.56 -0.20
C GLN A 33 -15.64 2.16 -0.68
N TYR A 34 -15.25 2.05 -1.94
CA TYR A 34 -14.63 0.83 -2.48
C TYR A 34 -13.19 0.69 -2.01
N TYR A 35 -12.75 -0.55 -1.77
CA TYR A 35 -11.35 -0.86 -1.48
C TYR A 35 -10.43 -0.53 -2.65
N HIS A 36 -10.89 -0.77 -3.88
CA HIS A 36 -10.17 -0.44 -5.11
C HIS A 36 -11.11 0.27 -6.09
N ASN A 37 -10.54 0.83 -7.15
CA ASN A 37 -11.29 1.50 -8.20
C ASN A 37 -12.28 0.53 -8.87
N PRO A 38 -13.59 0.86 -8.95
CA PRO A 38 -14.57 0.01 -9.65
C PRO A 38 -14.32 -0.14 -11.16
N ASN A 39 -13.43 0.68 -11.74
CA ASN A 39 -13.02 0.52 -13.13
C ASN A 39 -11.91 -0.51 -13.33
N GLY A 40 -11.26 -1.00 -12.25
CA GLY A 40 -10.26 -2.04 -12.31
C GLY A 40 -9.34 -2.03 -11.09
N ALA A 41 -9.46 -3.03 -10.20
CA ALA A 41 -8.61 -3.14 -9.02
C ALA A 41 -7.17 -3.53 -9.41
N LEU A 42 -7.03 -4.55 -10.26
CA LEU A 42 -5.73 -5.01 -10.74
C LEU A 42 -5.01 -3.91 -11.53
N SER A 43 -5.72 -3.25 -12.45
CA SER A 43 -5.15 -2.22 -13.32
C SER A 43 -4.72 -0.97 -12.54
N GLU A 44 -5.46 -0.58 -11.49
CA GLU A 44 -5.07 0.53 -10.62
C GLU A 44 -3.84 0.19 -9.81
N SER A 45 -3.83 -0.97 -9.13
CA SER A 45 -2.68 -1.44 -8.35
C SER A 45 -1.42 -1.53 -9.19
N GLU A 46 -1.50 -2.14 -10.39
CA GLU A 46 -0.38 -2.27 -11.31
C GLU A 46 0.23 -0.91 -11.69
N LEU A 47 -0.61 0.06 -12.02
CA LEU A 47 -0.12 1.38 -12.40
C LEU A 47 0.45 2.13 -11.20
N VAL A 48 -0.32 2.22 -10.11
CA VAL A 48 0.03 3.11 -8.98
C VAL A 48 1.24 2.58 -8.21
N PHE A 49 1.31 1.26 -7.98
CA PHE A 49 2.25 0.70 -7.02
C PHE A 49 3.41 -0.08 -7.65
N PHE A 50 3.36 -0.37 -8.94
CA PHE A 50 4.41 -1.16 -9.59
C PHE A 50 5.05 -0.46 -10.78
N SER A 51 4.25 0.02 -11.74
CA SER A 51 4.77 0.58 -12.97
C SER A 51 5.29 2.00 -12.82
N SER A 52 4.57 2.85 -12.06
CA SER A 52 4.87 4.29 -11.96
C SER A 52 6.08 4.60 -11.09
N ASN A 53 6.41 3.75 -10.13
CA ASN A 53 7.47 3.98 -9.15
C ASN A 53 8.79 3.23 -9.47
N GLY A 54 8.83 2.48 -10.57
CA GLY A 54 10.02 1.74 -10.98
C GLY A 54 10.20 0.39 -10.29
N LEU A 55 9.23 -0.08 -9.49
CA LEU A 55 9.35 -1.37 -8.79
C LEU A 55 9.42 -2.56 -9.77
N ASN A 56 8.69 -2.53 -10.89
CA ASN A 56 8.78 -3.57 -11.91
C ASN A 56 10.22 -3.74 -12.42
N GLN A 57 10.90 -2.63 -12.71
CA GLN A 57 12.30 -2.64 -13.16
C GLN A 57 13.24 -3.14 -12.06
N ARG A 58 12.97 -2.78 -10.80
CA ARG A 58 13.76 -3.21 -9.64
C ARG A 58 13.63 -4.73 -9.42
N ILE A 59 12.43 -5.28 -9.58
CA ILE A 59 12.17 -6.73 -9.48
C ILE A 59 12.93 -7.47 -10.60
N GLN A 60 12.82 -7.00 -11.83
CA GLN A 60 13.49 -7.61 -13.00
C GLN A 60 15.01 -7.52 -12.90
N ALA A 61 15.56 -6.47 -12.32
CA ALA A 61 17.01 -6.30 -12.16
C ALA A 61 17.63 -7.28 -11.16
N SER A 62 16.84 -7.86 -10.27
CA SER A 62 17.23 -8.88 -9.28
C SER A 62 18.55 -8.55 -8.55
N ASN A 63 18.68 -7.32 -8.04
CA ASN A 63 19.92 -6.82 -7.45
C ASN A 63 19.80 -6.56 -5.95
N GLY A 64 19.29 -7.52 -5.20
CA GLY A 64 19.19 -7.51 -3.73
C GLY A 64 17.75 -7.56 -3.22
N PRO A 65 17.56 -7.67 -1.91
CA PRO A 65 16.24 -7.73 -1.28
C PRO A 65 15.42 -6.46 -1.51
N ILE A 66 14.10 -6.60 -1.41
CA ILE A 66 13.13 -5.52 -1.59
C ILE A 66 12.29 -5.41 -0.32
N HIS A 67 12.19 -4.20 0.23
CA HIS A 67 11.40 -3.90 1.41
C HIS A 67 10.27 -2.93 1.02
N ILE A 68 9.03 -3.38 1.14
CA ILE A 68 7.82 -2.60 0.85
C ILE A 68 7.08 -2.35 2.15
N PHE A 69 6.59 -1.14 2.36
CA PHE A 69 5.62 -0.84 3.40
C PHE A 69 4.32 -0.36 2.75
N GLU A 70 3.22 -0.99 3.13
CA GLU A 70 1.88 -0.63 2.68
C GLU A 70 1.03 -0.10 3.83
N MET A 71 0.32 0.99 3.59
CA MET A 71 -0.73 1.50 4.47
C MET A 71 -2.09 1.05 3.95
N GLY A 72 -2.75 0.17 4.71
CA GLY A 72 -4.00 -0.46 4.32
C GLY A 72 -3.78 -1.74 3.53
N PHE A 73 -3.72 -2.89 4.24
CA PHE A 73 -3.61 -4.21 3.59
C PHE A 73 -4.86 -4.55 2.77
N GLY A 74 -6.03 -4.13 3.26
CA GLY A 74 -7.31 -4.27 2.58
C GLY A 74 -7.60 -5.71 2.15
N THR A 75 -7.68 -5.94 0.84
CA THR A 75 -7.90 -7.28 0.27
C THR A 75 -6.61 -8.08 0.09
N GLY A 76 -5.42 -7.49 0.28
CA GLY A 76 -4.11 -8.11 0.09
C GLY A 76 -3.65 -8.19 -1.37
N LEU A 77 -4.33 -7.52 -2.29
CA LEU A 77 -4.01 -7.57 -3.72
C LEU A 77 -2.58 -7.14 -4.03
N ASN A 78 -2.11 -6.05 -3.41
CA ASN A 78 -0.75 -5.53 -3.67
C ASN A 78 0.34 -6.52 -3.21
N PHE A 79 0.12 -7.23 -2.10
CA PHE A 79 1.02 -8.30 -1.67
C PHE A 79 1.05 -9.46 -2.68
N LEU A 80 -0.12 -9.93 -3.15
CA LEU A 80 -0.17 -11.00 -4.17
C LEU A 80 0.52 -10.60 -5.46
N LEU A 81 0.32 -9.36 -5.91
CA LEU A 81 0.99 -8.84 -7.12
C LEU A 81 2.51 -8.77 -6.93
N ALA A 82 2.99 -8.30 -5.78
CA ALA A 82 4.41 -8.28 -5.49
C ALA A 82 5.00 -9.69 -5.51
N ALA A 83 4.35 -10.65 -4.86
CA ALA A 83 4.76 -12.06 -4.85
C ALA A 83 4.76 -12.66 -6.26
N HIS A 84 3.69 -12.47 -7.02
CA HIS A 84 3.58 -12.93 -8.41
C HIS A 84 4.76 -12.44 -9.26
N LYS A 85 5.05 -11.13 -9.19
CA LYS A 85 6.13 -10.52 -9.98
C LYS A 85 7.52 -11.01 -9.58
N MET A 86 7.77 -11.25 -8.30
CA MET A 86 9.02 -11.85 -7.82
C MET A 86 9.21 -13.27 -8.40
N ILE A 87 8.15 -14.08 -8.35
CA ILE A 87 8.16 -15.46 -8.86
C ILE A 87 8.28 -15.49 -10.38
N GLU A 88 7.51 -14.64 -11.10
CA GLU A 88 7.54 -14.54 -12.56
C GLU A 88 8.91 -14.11 -13.09
N ALA A 89 9.58 -13.21 -12.36
CA ALA A 89 10.93 -12.76 -12.69
C ALA A 89 12.05 -13.73 -12.25
N ASP A 90 11.71 -14.86 -11.62
CA ASP A 90 12.67 -15.79 -10.98
C ASP A 90 13.66 -15.04 -10.06
N ASN A 91 13.14 -14.04 -9.36
CA ASN A 91 13.96 -13.23 -8.46
C ASN A 91 14.13 -13.95 -7.12
N SER A 92 15.33 -14.48 -6.89
CA SER A 92 15.67 -15.26 -5.69
C SER A 92 16.02 -14.41 -4.45
N HIS A 93 16.02 -13.09 -4.57
CA HIS A 93 16.22 -12.21 -3.41
C HIS A 93 14.97 -12.12 -2.54
N ALA A 94 15.16 -11.77 -1.26
CA ALA A 94 14.05 -11.69 -0.33
C ALA A 94 13.11 -10.51 -0.64
N LEU A 95 11.81 -10.75 -0.61
CA LEU A 95 10.78 -9.73 -0.51
C LEU A 95 10.27 -9.67 0.93
N HIS A 96 10.41 -8.53 1.56
CA HIS A 96 9.78 -8.22 2.85
C HIS A 96 8.66 -7.22 2.64
N PHE A 97 7.43 -7.69 2.70
CA PHE A 97 6.24 -6.86 2.54
C PHE A 97 5.64 -6.59 3.93
N TYR A 98 5.79 -5.35 4.40
CA TYR A 98 5.20 -4.88 5.65
C TYR A 98 3.86 -4.21 5.34
N SER A 99 2.84 -4.48 6.13
CA SER A 99 1.56 -3.79 6.01
C SER A 99 0.89 -3.58 7.35
N VAL A 100 -0.05 -2.66 7.42
CA VAL A 100 -0.89 -2.39 8.59
C VAL A 100 -2.36 -2.41 8.17
N GLU A 101 -3.19 -3.08 8.97
CA GLU A 101 -4.63 -3.19 8.73
C GLU A 101 -5.40 -3.12 10.06
N ALA A 102 -6.29 -2.14 10.17
CA ALA A 102 -7.10 -1.97 11.38
C ALA A 102 -8.40 -2.79 11.35
N TYR A 103 -8.87 -3.15 10.15
CA TYR A 103 -10.17 -3.77 9.91
C TYR A 103 -10.05 -4.96 8.95
N PRO A 104 -9.30 -6.02 9.32
CA PRO A 104 -9.04 -7.13 8.41
C PRO A 104 -10.35 -7.82 8.01
N ILE A 105 -10.43 -8.21 6.74
CA ILE A 105 -11.54 -9.00 6.22
C ILE A 105 -11.44 -10.45 6.65
N THR A 106 -12.50 -11.23 6.46
CA THR A 106 -12.48 -12.65 6.79
C THR A 106 -11.85 -13.51 5.68
N SER A 107 -11.38 -14.69 6.06
CA SER A 107 -10.87 -15.71 5.12
C SER A 107 -11.91 -16.12 4.08
N GLU A 108 -13.20 -16.19 4.46
CA GLU A 108 -14.31 -16.53 3.57
C GLU A 108 -14.49 -15.46 2.48
N LEU A 109 -14.35 -14.19 2.82
CA LEU A 109 -14.38 -13.11 1.83
C LEU A 109 -13.21 -13.21 0.86
N ALA A 110 -12.01 -13.43 1.39
CA ALA A 110 -10.78 -13.55 0.60
C ALA A 110 -10.82 -14.73 -0.38
N ASN A 111 -11.38 -15.88 0.05
CA ASN A 111 -11.49 -17.08 -0.78
C ASN A 111 -12.35 -16.91 -2.04
N GLY A 112 -13.14 -15.84 -2.09
CA GLY A 112 -13.99 -15.59 -3.27
C GLY A 112 -13.45 -14.54 -4.21
N PHE A 113 -12.24 -14.05 -4.04
CA PHE A 113 -11.67 -13.06 -4.95
C PHE A 113 -11.21 -13.69 -6.26
N THR A 114 -11.43 -12.97 -7.34
CA THR A 114 -10.95 -13.32 -8.69
C THR A 114 -10.18 -12.15 -9.25
N TYR A 115 -9.12 -12.48 -9.99
CA TYR A 115 -8.30 -11.48 -10.68
C TYR A 115 -8.01 -11.97 -12.09
N PRO A 116 -8.15 -11.13 -13.13
CA PRO A 116 -7.97 -11.51 -14.53
C PRO A 116 -6.46 -11.58 -14.87
N ILE A 117 -5.74 -12.41 -14.15
CA ILE A 117 -4.30 -12.64 -14.31
C ILE A 117 -4.00 -14.12 -14.23
N THR A 118 -3.07 -14.58 -15.05
CA THR A 118 -2.47 -15.90 -14.90
C THR A 118 -1.35 -15.81 -13.89
N TRP A 119 -1.59 -16.32 -12.68
CA TRP A 119 -0.59 -16.30 -11.62
C TRP A 119 0.63 -17.13 -12.01
N ALA A 120 1.82 -16.65 -11.65
CA ALA A 120 3.09 -17.38 -11.84
C ALA A 120 3.08 -18.75 -11.17
N LYS A 121 2.32 -18.88 -10.06
CA LYS A 121 1.97 -20.15 -9.42
C LYS A 121 0.48 -20.16 -9.10
N PRO A 122 -0.24 -21.26 -9.40
CA PRO A 122 -1.67 -21.40 -9.06
C PRO A 122 -1.95 -21.25 -7.55
N GLU A 123 -1.03 -21.64 -6.70
CA GLU A 123 -1.12 -21.62 -5.24
C GLU A 123 -1.27 -20.18 -4.69
N LEU A 124 -0.86 -19.16 -5.43
CA LEU A 124 -1.08 -17.75 -5.05
C LEU A 124 -2.55 -17.44 -4.74
N ASN A 125 -3.49 -18.15 -5.37
CA ASN A 125 -4.91 -17.99 -5.09
C ASN A 125 -5.31 -18.38 -3.65
N THR A 126 -4.52 -19.24 -2.98
CA THR A 126 -4.81 -19.71 -1.62
C THR A 126 -4.13 -18.90 -0.54
N TRP A 127 -3.14 -18.08 -0.89
CA TRP A 127 -2.33 -17.38 0.10
C TRP A 127 -3.14 -16.40 0.96
N LEU A 128 -4.03 -15.60 0.35
CA LEU A 128 -4.84 -14.64 1.11
C LEU A 128 -5.82 -15.32 2.07
N PRO A 129 -6.62 -16.33 1.67
CA PRO A 129 -7.45 -17.07 2.62
C PRO A 129 -6.65 -17.65 3.80
N GLU A 130 -5.45 -18.18 3.56
CA GLU A 130 -4.56 -18.71 4.60
C GLU A 130 -4.05 -17.59 5.53
N VAL A 131 -3.60 -16.46 4.97
CA VAL A 131 -3.17 -15.29 5.75
C VAL A 131 -4.30 -14.81 6.65
N PHE A 132 -5.49 -14.53 6.07
CA PHE A 132 -6.61 -14.01 6.86
C PHE A 132 -7.11 -15.00 7.92
N SER A 133 -7.01 -16.31 7.70
CA SER A 133 -7.39 -17.30 8.71
C SER A 133 -6.40 -17.39 9.89
N GLY A 134 -5.15 -16.99 9.68
CA GLY A 134 -4.08 -17.06 10.69
C GLY A 134 -3.84 -15.77 11.47
N LEU A 135 -4.61 -14.71 11.24
CA LEU A 135 -4.37 -13.39 11.85
C LEU A 135 -4.67 -13.36 13.35
N ASN A 136 -3.79 -12.68 14.08
CA ASN A 136 -3.96 -12.27 15.46
C ASN A 136 -3.73 -10.76 15.60
N GLN A 137 -4.23 -10.17 16.68
CA GLN A 137 -3.93 -8.77 17.03
C GLN A 137 -2.41 -8.55 17.13
N GLY A 138 -1.92 -7.43 16.59
CA GLY A 138 -0.51 -7.10 16.58
C GLY A 138 0.25 -7.70 15.38
N TRP A 139 1.56 -7.92 15.52
CA TRP A 139 2.40 -8.40 14.41
C TRP A 139 2.17 -9.88 14.10
N ASN A 140 1.98 -10.16 12.81
CA ASN A 140 1.90 -11.48 12.21
C ASN A 140 2.96 -11.58 11.12
N THR A 141 3.64 -12.73 11.01
CA THR A 141 4.61 -12.98 9.94
C THR A 141 4.26 -14.28 9.23
N PHE A 142 4.17 -14.20 7.92
CA PHE A 142 3.87 -15.32 7.04
C PHE A 142 4.95 -15.47 5.98
N GLN A 143 5.28 -16.70 5.67
CA GLN A 143 6.00 -17.13 4.47
C GLN A 143 5.12 -18.18 3.79
N PRO A 144 4.19 -17.77 2.90
CA PRO A 144 3.17 -18.68 2.38
C PRO A 144 3.74 -19.87 1.60
N ASP A 145 4.87 -19.68 0.93
CA ASP A 145 5.60 -20.78 0.25
C ASP A 145 7.07 -20.75 0.68
N PRO A 146 7.53 -21.77 1.45
CA PRO A 146 8.93 -21.85 1.90
C PRO A 146 9.97 -21.95 0.78
N SER A 147 9.56 -22.28 -0.45
CA SER A 147 10.47 -22.33 -1.61
C SER A 147 10.85 -20.96 -2.14
N TRP A 148 10.13 -19.90 -1.70
CA TRP A 148 10.39 -18.52 -2.08
C TRP A 148 10.66 -17.65 -0.86
N PRO A 149 11.67 -16.78 -0.87
CA PRO A 149 11.98 -15.88 0.24
C PRO A 149 11.03 -14.66 0.22
N ILE A 150 9.73 -14.92 0.28
CA ILE A 150 8.65 -13.92 0.28
C ILE A 150 8.00 -13.91 1.66
N TYR A 151 8.13 -12.78 2.35
CA TYR A 151 7.66 -12.61 3.72
C TYR A 151 6.62 -11.49 3.79
N LEU A 152 5.45 -11.79 4.35
CA LEU A 152 4.46 -10.80 4.75
C LEU A 152 4.58 -10.55 6.25
N HIS A 153 4.77 -9.29 6.63
CA HIS A 153 4.75 -8.80 8.01
C HIS A 153 3.54 -7.90 8.18
N LEU A 154 2.43 -8.45 8.66
CA LEU A 154 1.16 -7.74 8.78
C LEU A 154 0.87 -7.36 10.24
N TYR A 155 0.73 -6.08 10.51
CA TYR A 155 0.25 -5.59 11.80
C TYR A 155 -1.27 -5.43 11.77
N VAL A 156 -1.96 -6.17 12.62
CA VAL A 156 -3.40 -6.00 12.85
C VAL A 156 -3.61 -5.02 13.98
N GLY A 157 -4.03 -3.82 13.62
CA GLY A 157 -4.18 -2.67 14.51
C GLY A 157 -4.03 -1.34 13.79
N TYR A 158 -3.92 -0.26 14.53
CA TYR A 158 -3.82 1.09 13.98
C TYR A 158 -2.37 1.50 13.67
N LEU A 159 -2.18 2.26 12.59
CA LEU A 159 -0.85 2.79 12.23
C LEU A 159 -0.16 3.51 13.40
N LYS A 160 -0.92 4.29 14.18
CA LYS A 160 -0.38 5.02 15.34
C LYS A 160 0.34 4.12 16.34
N GLU A 161 -0.07 2.87 16.46
CA GLU A 161 0.56 1.90 17.39
C GLU A 161 1.94 1.49 16.90
N ILE A 162 2.12 1.32 15.60
CA ILE A 162 3.41 0.92 15.02
C ILE A 162 4.37 2.10 14.80
N GLN A 163 3.89 3.33 14.67
CA GLN A 163 4.76 4.50 14.46
C GLN A 163 5.87 4.61 15.52
N THR A 164 5.57 4.20 16.76
CA THR A 164 6.52 4.23 17.88
C THR A 164 7.22 2.90 18.14
N GLN A 165 6.69 1.79 17.61
CA GLN A 165 7.15 0.43 17.93
C GLN A 165 7.89 -0.23 16.76
N MET A 166 7.74 0.27 15.55
CA MET A 166 8.32 -0.34 14.36
C MET A 166 9.86 -0.25 14.40
N LYS A 167 10.48 -1.40 14.59
CA LYS A 167 11.93 -1.57 14.50
C LYS A 167 12.23 -2.34 13.22
N LEU A 168 12.76 -1.65 12.24
CA LEU A 168 13.19 -2.23 10.99
C LEU A 168 14.69 -2.57 11.06
N ASN A 169 15.04 -3.77 10.64
CA ASN A 169 16.44 -4.16 10.45
C ASN A 169 17.03 -3.56 9.18
N HIS A 170 16.17 -3.21 8.23
CA HIS A 170 16.51 -2.62 6.94
C HIS A 170 15.53 -1.49 6.62
N PRO A 171 15.98 -0.41 5.96
CA PRO A 171 15.08 0.66 5.57
C PRO A 171 14.11 0.20 4.47
N ILE A 172 12.98 0.88 4.36
CA ILE A 172 11.95 0.62 3.37
C ILE A 172 12.35 1.25 2.02
N ASP A 173 12.23 0.49 0.93
CA ASP A 173 12.49 0.92 -0.43
C ASP A 173 11.27 1.60 -1.07
N TYR A 174 10.08 1.01 -0.89
CA TYR A 174 8.84 1.47 -1.51
C TYR A 174 7.71 1.60 -0.49
N TYR A 175 7.01 2.72 -0.54
CA TYR A 175 5.81 2.96 0.25
C TYR A 175 4.58 2.95 -0.65
N PHE A 176 3.64 2.06 -0.35
CA PHE A 176 2.32 1.99 -0.94
C PHE A 176 1.34 2.63 0.04
N HIS A 177 0.94 3.87 -0.23
CA HIS A 177 -0.04 4.53 0.64
C HIS A 177 -1.44 4.34 0.07
N ASP A 178 -2.10 3.27 0.50
CA ASP A 178 -3.37 2.76 -0.04
C ASP A 178 -4.52 2.78 0.97
N ALA A 179 -4.48 3.69 1.94
CA ALA A 179 -5.58 3.94 2.88
C ALA A 179 -6.84 4.44 2.15
N PHE A 180 -8.00 4.28 2.76
CA PHE A 180 -9.21 4.98 2.32
C PHE A 180 -8.98 6.49 2.25
N SER A 181 -9.86 7.20 1.51
CA SER A 181 -9.68 8.63 1.24
C SER A 181 -9.51 9.46 2.51
N VAL A 182 -8.95 10.66 2.37
CA VAL A 182 -8.72 11.59 3.48
C VAL A 182 -10.01 11.99 4.20
N GLU A 183 -11.15 11.87 3.54
CA GLU A 183 -12.47 12.12 4.12
C GLU A 183 -12.91 10.99 5.05
N GLN A 184 -12.42 9.76 4.82
CA GLN A 184 -12.78 8.55 5.57
C GLN A 184 -11.75 8.20 6.64
N ASN A 185 -10.46 8.38 6.34
CA ASN A 185 -9.35 8.11 7.24
C ASN A 185 -8.40 9.30 7.35
N PRO A 186 -8.83 10.49 7.82
CA PRO A 186 -8.00 11.69 7.86
C PRO A 186 -6.69 11.50 8.63
N GLU A 187 -6.69 10.63 9.66
CA GLU A 187 -5.53 10.29 10.49
C GLU A 187 -4.41 9.60 9.72
N CYS A 188 -4.71 8.96 8.60
CA CYS A 188 -3.71 8.30 7.76
C CYS A 188 -2.98 9.27 6.81
N TRP A 189 -3.48 10.50 6.65
CA TRP A 189 -3.03 11.46 5.63
C TRP A 189 -2.34 12.71 6.23
N THR A 190 -1.76 12.57 7.42
CA THR A 190 -1.07 13.65 8.12
C THR A 190 0.41 13.71 7.76
N ASP A 191 1.05 14.84 8.01
CA ASP A 191 2.50 15.00 7.89
C ASP A 191 3.27 14.08 8.85
N ASP A 192 2.75 13.81 10.05
CA ASP A 192 3.35 12.86 10.99
C ASP A 192 3.46 11.44 10.42
N VAL A 193 2.43 11.00 9.67
CA VAL A 193 2.45 9.70 8.97
C VAL A 193 3.55 9.68 7.92
N PHE A 194 3.62 10.69 7.06
CA PHE A 194 4.63 10.77 6.02
C PHE A 194 6.04 11.02 6.56
N MET A 195 6.16 11.67 7.72
CA MET A 195 7.44 11.80 8.44
C MET A 195 7.90 10.45 9.00
N SER A 196 6.99 9.60 9.45
CA SER A 196 7.35 8.23 9.85
C SER A 196 7.93 7.44 8.69
N TYR A 197 7.34 7.54 7.49
CA TYR A 197 7.89 6.92 6.28
C TYR A 197 9.26 7.48 5.92
N HIS A 198 9.44 8.79 6.03
CA HIS A 198 10.73 9.44 5.80
C HIS A 198 11.81 8.84 6.74
N ASN A 199 11.47 8.62 8.00
CA ASN A 199 12.39 8.09 9.01
C ASN A 199 12.67 6.59 8.85
N TRP A 200 11.72 5.81 8.29
CA TRP A 200 11.88 4.38 8.03
C TRP A 200 12.57 4.08 6.70
N GLY A 201 12.70 5.08 5.84
CA GLY A 201 13.25 4.94 4.51
C GLY A 201 14.75 5.24 4.42
N HIS A 202 15.19 5.37 3.19
CA HIS A 202 16.54 5.78 2.81
C HIS A 202 16.49 6.73 1.60
N ALA A 203 17.67 7.21 1.17
CA ALA A 203 17.77 8.21 0.11
C ALA A 203 17.10 7.84 -1.23
N GLU A 204 16.96 6.55 -1.52
CA GLU A 204 16.33 6.09 -2.77
C GLU A 204 14.88 5.61 -2.58
N SER A 205 14.28 5.83 -1.41
CA SER A 205 12.89 5.43 -1.13
C SER A 205 11.90 6.21 -1.97
N ILE A 206 10.86 5.50 -2.45
CA ILE A 206 9.79 6.07 -3.27
C ILE A 206 8.44 5.79 -2.60
N LEU A 207 7.60 6.82 -2.53
CA LEU A 207 6.24 6.73 -2.05
C LEU A 207 5.27 6.93 -3.21
N SER A 208 4.29 6.04 -3.32
CA SER A 208 3.22 6.11 -4.31
C SER A 208 1.84 6.04 -3.67
N THR A 209 0.89 6.78 -4.25
CA THR A 209 -0.52 6.75 -3.86
C THR A 209 -1.42 7.16 -5.03
N TYR A 210 -2.61 6.58 -5.06
CA TYR A 210 -3.65 6.96 -6.01
C TYR A 210 -4.18 8.39 -5.80
N ALA A 211 -3.92 8.98 -4.63
CA ALA A 211 -4.47 10.27 -4.22
C ALA A 211 -3.77 11.44 -4.93
N ALA A 212 -4.55 12.46 -5.31
CA ALA A 212 -4.08 13.62 -6.06
C ALA A 212 -4.40 14.98 -5.40
N ALA A 213 -5.06 14.97 -4.23
CA ALA A 213 -5.49 16.18 -3.55
C ALA A 213 -4.31 17.04 -3.09
N SER A 214 -4.44 18.37 -3.22
CA SER A 214 -3.40 19.32 -2.81
C SER A 214 -3.06 19.24 -1.32
N ARG A 215 -4.06 18.93 -0.47
CA ARG A 215 -3.86 18.70 0.97
C ARG A 215 -2.88 17.57 1.23
N ILE A 216 -3.06 16.44 0.55
CA ILE A 216 -2.20 15.25 0.71
C ILE A 216 -0.77 15.55 0.24
N ARG A 217 -0.62 16.19 -0.93
CA ARG A 217 0.68 16.63 -1.43
C ARG A 217 1.37 17.62 -0.49
N ALA A 218 0.58 18.46 0.19
CA ALA A 218 1.12 19.40 1.18
C ALA A 218 1.59 18.69 2.46
N ALA A 219 0.86 17.70 2.96
CA ALA A 219 1.29 16.87 4.08
C ALA A 219 2.60 16.13 3.77
N MET A 220 2.73 15.54 2.57
CA MET A 220 3.98 14.91 2.11
C MET A 220 5.13 15.92 2.03
N ALA A 221 4.87 17.11 1.47
CA ALA A 221 5.90 18.16 1.38
C ALA A 221 6.30 18.66 2.77
N ALA A 222 5.37 18.81 3.72
CA ALA A 222 5.65 19.15 5.11
C ALA A 222 6.55 18.13 5.82
N ALA A 223 6.42 16.86 5.46
CA ALA A 223 7.28 15.76 5.89
C ALA A 223 8.57 15.61 5.04
N ASP A 224 8.98 16.65 4.36
CA ASP A 224 10.22 16.76 3.56
C ASP A 224 10.32 15.86 2.32
N TRP A 225 9.23 15.22 1.87
CA TRP A 225 9.24 14.51 0.60
C TRP A 225 9.28 15.46 -0.61
N LYS A 226 10.05 15.11 -1.64
CA LYS A 226 9.95 15.75 -2.97
C LYS A 226 8.73 15.18 -3.69
N VAL A 227 7.71 15.97 -3.91
CA VAL A 227 6.40 15.54 -4.42
C VAL A 227 6.26 15.81 -5.91
N PHE A 228 5.69 14.84 -6.61
CA PHE A 228 5.46 14.88 -8.05
C PHE A 228 4.02 14.49 -8.39
N LYS A 229 3.54 15.05 -9.50
CA LYS A 229 2.33 14.59 -10.17
C LYS A 229 2.69 13.55 -11.20
N ALA A 230 1.98 12.45 -11.19
CA ALA A 230 2.06 11.40 -12.20
C ALA A 230 0.70 11.20 -12.87
N PRO A 231 0.64 10.62 -14.07
CA PRO A 231 -0.62 10.24 -14.70
C PRO A 231 -1.40 9.27 -13.83
N GLY A 232 -2.68 9.53 -13.64
CA GLY A 232 -3.56 8.68 -12.82
C GLY A 232 -4.05 7.44 -13.56
N ALA A 233 -4.54 6.45 -12.80
CA ALA A 233 -5.11 5.21 -13.33
C ALA A 233 -6.56 5.41 -13.82
N LEU A 234 -6.96 4.62 -14.83
CA LEU A 234 -8.37 4.37 -15.19
C LEU A 234 -9.24 5.64 -15.33
N GLY A 235 -8.71 6.64 -16.05
CA GLY A 235 -9.42 7.91 -16.30
C GLY A 235 -9.25 8.96 -15.20
N LYS A 236 -8.59 8.66 -14.09
CA LYS A 236 -8.13 9.68 -13.14
C LYS A 236 -7.01 10.51 -13.81
N ARG A 237 -7.12 11.84 -13.71
CA ARG A 237 -6.15 12.74 -14.35
C ARG A 237 -4.75 12.61 -13.77
N GLU A 238 -4.64 12.49 -12.47
CA GLU A 238 -3.38 12.53 -11.73
C GLU A 238 -3.39 11.54 -10.56
N MET A 239 -2.21 11.08 -10.20
CA MET A 239 -1.86 10.47 -8.93
C MET A 239 -0.63 11.16 -8.33
N THR A 240 -0.15 10.71 -7.18
CA THR A 240 1.02 11.31 -6.52
C THR A 240 2.12 10.29 -6.35
N LEU A 241 3.34 10.69 -6.72
CA LEU A 241 4.59 10.06 -6.34
C LEU A 241 5.39 11.02 -5.47
N ALA A 242 6.17 10.49 -4.54
CA ALA A 242 7.13 11.29 -3.79
C ALA A 242 8.44 10.51 -3.60
N CYS A 243 9.55 11.24 -3.61
CA CYS A 243 10.89 10.68 -3.41
C CYS A 243 11.51 11.30 -2.17
N HIS A 244 12.40 10.56 -1.52
CA HIS A 244 13.19 11.10 -0.42
C HIS A 244 13.94 12.37 -0.88
N PRO A 245 14.11 13.41 -0.03
CA PRO A 245 14.71 14.68 -0.43
C PRO A 245 16.15 14.54 -0.95
N ASN A 246 16.88 13.54 -0.50
CA ASN A 246 18.25 13.25 -0.91
C ASN A 246 18.33 12.31 -2.14
N SER A 247 17.20 11.87 -2.69
CA SER A 247 17.18 10.98 -3.85
C SER A 247 17.88 11.61 -5.05
N LYS A 248 18.79 10.84 -5.64
CA LYS A 248 19.44 11.15 -6.92
C LYS A 248 18.59 10.66 -8.10
N ALA A 249 17.77 9.64 -7.86
CA ALA A 249 16.81 9.15 -8.84
C ALA A 249 15.63 10.11 -8.89
N GLN A 250 15.54 10.91 -9.96
CA GLN A 250 14.31 11.62 -10.25
C GLN A 250 13.47 10.74 -11.18
N PRO A 251 12.21 10.47 -10.80
CA PRO A 251 11.30 9.76 -11.69
C PRO A 251 11.22 10.50 -13.04
N VAL A 252 11.52 9.79 -14.11
CA VAL A 252 11.54 10.37 -15.47
C VAL A 252 10.11 10.69 -15.89
N ASN A 253 9.89 11.85 -16.51
CA ASN A 253 8.61 12.31 -17.04
C ASN A 253 7.52 12.69 -16.02
N LEU A 254 7.88 13.05 -14.79
CA LEU A 254 6.94 13.53 -13.79
C LEU A 254 6.99 15.06 -13.67
N THR A 255 5.86 15.66 -13.30
CA THR A 255 5.77 17.09 -13.04
C THR A 255 6.03 17.37 -11.56
N PRO A 256 7.13 18.09 -11.19
CA PRO A 256 7.38 18.46 -9.81
C PRO A 256 6.26 19.35 -9.26
N CYS A 257 5.87 19.12 -8.01
CA CYS A 257 5.01 20.04 -7.28
C CYS A 257 5.84 21.19 -6.69
N PRO A 258 5.24 22.37 -6.47
CA PRO A 258 5.91 23.49 -5.81
C PRO A 258 6.00 23.26 -4.30
N ASN A 259 6.94 22.41 -3.86
CA ASN A 259 7.05 21.91 -2.48
C ASN A 259 7.05 23.03 -1.44
N GLU A 260 7.83 24.10 -1.62
CA GLU A 260 7.87 25.22 -0.67
C GLU A 260 6.50 25.91 -0.52
N ARG A 261 5.77 26.08 -1.62
CA ARG A 261 4.40 26.62 -1.58
C ARG A 261 3.45 25.67 -0.85
N LEU A 262 3.58 24.37 -1.06
CA LEU A 262 2.77 23.35 -0.38
C LEU A 262 3.04 23.34 1.12
N LYS A 263 4.31 23.37 1.55
CA LYS A 263 4.72 23.48 2.97
C LYS A 263 4.13 24.72 3.63
N ASN A 264 4.27 25.88 2.98
CA ASN A 264 3.75 27.14 3.52
C ASN A 264 2.23 27.12 3.71
N ARG A 265 1.48 26.49 2.79
CA ARG A 265 0.03 26.32 2.92
C ARG A 265 -0.32 25.35 4.05
N TRP A 266 0.44 24.29 4.23
CA TRP A 266 0.24 23.30 5.31
C TRP A 266 0.44 23.95 6.67
N PHE A 267 1.60 24.55 6.91
CA PHE A 267 1.92 25.21 8.17
C PHE A 267 1.13 26.52 8.39
N GLY A 268 0.60 27.10 7.34
CA GLY A 268 -0.33 28.24 7.40
C GLY A 268 -1.76 27.87 7.81
N GLY A 269 -2.04 26.58 8.03
CA GLY A 269 -3.32 26.08 8.52
C GLY A 269 -4.46 26.05 7.48
N GLU A 270 -4.13 25.99 6.19
CA GLU A 270 -5.17 25.99 5.14
C GLU A 270 -6.10 24.78 5.21
N TRP A 271 -5.68 23.70 5.85
CA TRP A 271 -6.45 22.45 5.95
C TRP A 271 -6.68 21.97 7.41
N ASN A 272 -6.45 22.84 8.37
CA ASN A 272 -6.70 22.59 9.81
C ASN A 272 -8.10 23.00 10.19
#